data_6729a7a1a49c9e74f08fcb6d802d008f
#
_entry.id   6729a7a1a49c9e74f08fcb6d802d008f
#
_cell.length_a   1.000
_cell.length_b   1.000
_cell.length_c   1.000
_cell.angle_alpha   90.00
_cell.angle_beta   90.00
_cell.angle_gamma   90.00
#
_symmetry.space_group_name_H-M   'P 1'
#
loop_
_entity.id
_entity.type
_entity.pdbx_description
1 polymer ?
#
loop_
_entity_poly.entity_id
_entity_poly.type
_entity_poly.pdbx_seq_one_letter_code
_entity_poly.pdbx_strand_id
1 'polypeptide(L)'
;MKEKVTAVQAKELTIGYFQGKHRKVVQSNINLTLYSGEVTCLLGLNGAGKSTLIRTLCGFQPPIEGDVLLRGKPLSQYSQGEFAREVGVVLTERTNAGGITVHELVGLGRHPFTGFFGTLKEKDNTIIEESLKAVGMLHKSGNYVSELSDGERQKVMIAKVLAQECPIIVLDEPTAFLDVTSRIETMVLLRKLAREQHKAIILSTHDIDSAISMADNLWLLSKEKHVKHGTPEDLIMDGTIGKFFSKENIAFDKGTGKLNAIRPEIFPIGVLGDFNTSFWVGNALVRNGFTPSNMQENGYNIICKSPADIELRFPNGTTKKATCVASLCDMLSSITLQ
;
A
#
# COMPACT_ATOMS: atom_id res chain seq x y z
N MET A 1 12.21 -18.15 -17.86
CA MET A 1 11.24 -17.52 -16.92
C MET A 1 10.67 -18.64 -16.07
N LYS A 2 10.70 -18.53 -14.72
CA LYS A 2 9.97 -19.48 -13.87
C LYS A 2 8.47 -19.27 -14.10
N GLU A 3 7.74 -20.35 -14.32
CA GLU A 3 6.29 -20.32 -14.50
C GLU A 3 5.64 -19.78 -13.21
N LYS A 4 4.80 -18.74 -13.32
CA LYS A 4 4.12 -18.15 -12.17
C LYS A 4 3.00 -19.10 -11.71
N VAL A 5 3.01 -19.49 -10.45
CA VAL A 5 2.00 -20.36 -9.86
C VAL A 5 0.78 -19.53 -9.44
N THR A 6 -0.37 -19.81 -10.06
CA THR A 6 -1.64 -19.15 -9.73
C THR A 6 -2.15 -19.62 -8.38
N ALA A 7 -2.37 -18.68 -7.45
CA ALA A 7 -2.95 -18.92 -6.13
C ALA A 7 -4.46 -18.65 -6.11
N VAL A 8 -4.88 -17.48 -6.63
CA VAL A 8 -6.31 -17.10 -6.73
C VAL A 8 -6.58 -16.58 -8.13
N GLN A 9 -7.73 -16.94 -8.68
CA GLN A 9 -8.21 -16.41 -9.96
C GLN A 9 -9.68 -15.99 -9.83
N ALA A 10 -9.98 -14.74 -10.16
CA ALA A 10 -11.34 -14.26 -10.40
C ALA A 10 -11.63 -14.34 -11.89
N LYS A 11 -12.74 -14.98 -12.28
CA LYS A 11 -13.18 -15.15 -13.65
C LYS A 11 -14.56 -14.52 -13.84
N GLU A 12 -14.64 -13.52 -14.71
CA GLU A 12 -15.87 -12.79 -15.04
C GLU A 12 -16.67 -12.38 -13.79
N LEU A 13 -15.94 -12.09 -12.70
CA LEU A 13 -16.50 -11.93 -11.36
C LEU A 13 -17.29 -10.62 -11.26
N THR A 14 -18.54 -10.71 -10.82
CA THR A 14 -19.40 -9.58 -10.46
C THR A 14 -19.63 -9.59 -8.96
N ILE A 15 -19.26 -8.49 -8.29
CA ILE A 15 -19.38 -8.34 -6.84
C ILE A 15 -20.39 -7.27 -6.46
N GLY A 16 -21.01 -7.44 -5.30
CA GLY A 16 -22.01 -6.51 -4.80
C GLY A 16 -22.79 -7.07 -3.63
N TYR A 17 -23.99 -6.55 -3.38
CA TYR A 17 -24.81 -6.91 -2.23
C TYR A 17 -26.19 -7.36 -2.67
N PHE A 18 -26.74 -8.34 -1.93
CA PHE A 18 -28.13 -8.75 -2.04
C PHE A 18 -28.97 -8.00 -1.01
N GLN A 19 -29.95 -7.21 -1.46
CA GLN A 19 -30.94 -6.52 -0.62
C GLN A 19 -32.32 -7.15 -0.90
N GLY A 20 -32.63 -8.25 -0.23
CA GLY A 20 -33.81 -9.06 -0.56
C GLY A 20 -33.72 -9.60 -1.98
N LYS A 21 -34.67 -9.24 -2.87
CA LYS A 21 -34.66 -9.64 -4.28
C LYS A 21 -33.82 -8.71 -5.20
N HIS A 22 -33.35 -7.57 -4.67
CA HIS A 22 -32.58 -6.61 -5.47
C HIS A 22 -31.08 -6.90 -5.35
N ARG A 23 -30.36 -6.79 -6.48
CA ARG A 23 -28.92 -6.92 -6.56
C ARG A 23 -28.30 -5.53 -6.75
N LYS A 24 -27.45 -5.11 -5.83
CA LYS A 24 -26.66 -3.89 -5.98
C LYS A 24 -25.26 -4.26 -6.44
N VAL A 25 -25.02 -4.15 -7.75
CA VAL A 25 -23.69 -4.40 -8.34
C VAL A 25 -22.73 -3.28 -7.97
N VAL A 26 -21.56 -3.64 -7.42
CA VAL A 26 -20.46 -2.73 -7.08
C VAL A 26 -19.41 -2.73 -8.19
N GLN A 27 -18.98 -3.90 -8.64
CA GLN A 27 -18.05 -4.08 -9.75
C GLN A 27 -18.51 -5.28 -10.59
N SER A 28 -18.22 -5.29 -11.89
CA SER A 28 -18.59 -6.35 -12.81
C SER A 28 -17.45 -6.74 -13.75
N ASN A 29 -17.51 -7.95 -14.27
CA ASN A 29 -16.53 -8.49 -15.25
C ASN A 29 -15.08 -8.37 -14.78
N ILE A 30 -14.83 -8.73 -13.52
CA ILE A 30 -13.49 -8.70 -12.92
C ILE A 30 -12.75 -9.97 -13.33
N ASN A 31 -11.62 -9.79 -14.01
CA ASN A 31 -10.71 -10.86 -14.36
C ASN A 31 -9.34 -10.52 -13.76
N LEU A 32 -8.96 -11.22 -12.66
CA LEU A 32 -7.75 -10.94 -11.88
C LEU A 32 -7.09 -12.25 -11.46
N THR A 33 -5.77 -12.22 -11.37
CA THR A 33 -4.98 -13.37 -10.92
C THR A 33 -3.97 -12.94 -9.87
N LEU A 34 -3.98 -13.64 -8.73
CA LEU A 34 -2.98 -13.53 -7.67
C LEU A 34 -1.99 -14.68 -7.79
N TYR A 35 -0.71 -14.38 -7.72
CA TYR A 35 0.37 -15.35 -7.88
C TYR A 35 1.09 -15.62 -6.57
N SER A 36 1.52 -16.88 -6.38
CA SER A 36 2.40 -17.27 -5.27
C SER A 36 3.76 -16.59 -5.38
N GLY A 37 4.31 -16.17 -4.25
CA GLY A 37 5.59 -15.46 -4.18
C GLY A 37 5.51 -13.97 -4.50
N GLU A 38 4.30 -13.41 -4.68
CA GLU A 38 4.09 -12.00 -5.04
C GLU A 38 3.22 -11.28 -4.00
N VAL A 39 3.48 -9.97 -3.88
CA VAL A 39 2.64 -9.03 -3.13
C VAL A 39 1.82 -8.23 -4.13
N THR A 40 0.49 -8.30 -4.00
CA THR A 40 -0.46 -7.51 -4.79
C THR A 40 -1.12 -6.45 -3.91
N CYS A 41 -1.06 -5.18 -4.32
CA CYS A 41 -1.76 -4.10 -3.64
C CYS A 41 -3.06 -3.75 -4.36
N LEU A 42 -4.16 -3.76 -3.61
CA LEU A 42 -5.48 -3.36 -4.07
C LEU A 42 -5.71 -1.89 -3.72
N LEU A 43 -5.68 -1.04 -4.73
CA LEU A 43 -5.88 0.40 -4.63
C LEU A 43 -7.25 0.80 -5.19
N GLY A 44 -7.80 1.86 -4.65
CA GLY A 44 -9.07 2.42 -5.14
C GLY A 44 -9.62 3.47 -4.19
N LEU A 45 -10.43 4.37 -4.72
CA LEU A 45 -11.10 5.40 -3.93
C LEU A 45 -12.09 4.77 -2.93
N ASN A 46 -12.46 5.54 -1.91
CA ASN A 46 -13.48 5.10 -0.95
C ASN A 46 -14.80 4.81 -1.68
N GLY A 47 -15.39 3.64 -1.36
CA GLY A 47 -16.60 3.16 -2.01
C GLY A 47 -16.40 2.50 -3.38
N ALA A 48 -15.16 2.32 -3.86
CA ALA A 48 -14.89 1.61 -5.13
C ALA A 48 -15.12 0.09 -5.06
N GLY A 49 -15.28 -0.49 -3.85
CA GLY A 49 -15.57 -1.90 -3.68
C GLY A 49 -14.40 -2.77 -3.22
N LYS A 50 -13.30 -2.17 -2.70
CA LYS A 50 -12.13 -2.93 -2.21
C LYS A 50 -12.51 -3.99 -1.18
N SER A 51 -13.16 -3.61 -0.09
CA SER A 51 -13.58 -4.56 0.97
C SER A 51 -14.63 -5.55 0.46
N THR A 52 -15.48 -5.15 -0.51
CA THR A 52 -16.42 -6.06 -1.16
C THR A 52 -15.68 -7.13 -1.96
N LEU A 53 -14.66 -6.74 -2.73
CA LEU A 53 -13.82 -7.69 -3.47
C LEU A 53 -13.07 -8.63 -2.52
N ILE A 54 -12.41 -8.08 -1.48
CA ILE A 54 -11.74 -8.89 -0.47
C ILE A 54 -12.70 -9.89 0.17
N ARG A 55 -13.88 -9.46 0.62
CA ARG A 55 -14.89 -10.36 1.22
C ARG A 55 -15.33 -11.44 0.25
N THR A 56 -15.48 -11.13 -1.03
CA THR A 56 -15.85 -12.12 -2.05
C THR A 56 -14.72 -13.11 -2.32
N LEU A 57 -13.47 -12.65 -2.44
CA LEU A 57 -12.29 -13.51 -2.61
C LEU A 57 -12.07 -14.44 -1.40
N CYS A 58 -12.44 -13.96 -0.19
CA CYS A 58 -12.35 -14.73 1.06
C CYS A 58 -13.59 -15.57 1.36
N GLY A 59 -14.57 -15.64 0.46
CA GLY A 59 -15.79 -16.42 0.67
C GLY A 59 -16.72 -15.91 1.78
N PHE A 60 -16.49 -14.71 2.33
CA PHE A 60 -17.35 -14.10 3.35
C PHE A 60 -18.67 -13.59 2.77
N GLN A 61 -18.73 -13.41 1.46
CA GLN A 61 -19.96 -13.17 0.73
C GLN A 61 -19.91 -13.84 -0.65
N PRO A 62 -21.04 -14.34 -1.17
CA PRO A 62 -21.08 -14.94 -2.50
C PRO A 62 -20.91 -13.87 -3.58
N PRO A 63 -20.30 -14.21 -4.74
CA PRO A 63 -20.37 -13.36 -5.92
C PRO A 63 -21.81 -13.23 -6.42
N ILE A 64 -22.09 -12.15 -7.15
CA ILE A 64 -23.36 -12.00 -7.87
C ILE A 64 -23.32 -12.85 -9.14
N GLU A 65 -22.19 -12.87 -9.85
CA GLU A 65 -21.94 -13.66 -11.05
C GLU A 65 -20.43 -13.98 -11.14
N GLY A 66 -20.08 -14.98 -11.93
CA GLY A 66 -18.70 -15.43 -12.12
C GLY A 66 -18.17 -16.27 -10.97
N ASP A 67 -16.89 -16.62 -11.03
CA ASP A 67 -16.26 -17.57 -10.14
C ASP A 67 -14.98 -17.03 -9.51
N VAL A 68 -14.71 -17.50 -8.28
CA VAL A 68 -13.40 -17.40 -7.62
C VAL A 68 -12.81 -18.79 -7.53
N LEU A 69 -11.61 -18.97 -8.08
CA LEU A 69 -10.86 -20.21 -8.01
C LEU A 69 -9.66 -20.04 -7.08
N LEU A 70 -9.51 -20.97 -6.13
CA LEU A 70 -8.31 -21.11 -5.31
C LEU A 70 -7.53 -22.31 -5.84
N ARG A 71 -6.29 -22.07 -6.31
CA ARG A 71 -5.42 -23.10 -6.89
C ARG A 71 -6.14 -23.97 -7.95
N GLY A 72 -7.01 -23.33 -8.75
CA GLY A 72 -7.77 -23.99 -9.83
C GLY A 72 -9.09 -24.65 -9.42
N LYS A 73 -9.39 -24.76 -8.11
CA LYS A 73 -10.65 -25.33 -7.59
C LYS A 73 -11.63 -24.20 -7.24
N PRO A 74 -12.90 -24.23 -7.68
CA PRO A 74 -13.91 -23.23 -7.30
C PRO A 74 -14.06 -23.09 -5.80
N LEU A 75 -14.17 -21.85 -5.31
CA LEU A 75 -14.33 -21.53 -3.89
C LEU A 75 -15.53 -22.23 -3.26
N SER A 76 -16.63 -22.36 -4.00
CA SER A 76 -17.85 -23.03 -3.57
C SER A 76 -17.70 -24.53 -3.27
N GLN A 77 -16.60 -25.14 -3.70
CA GLN A 77 -16.31 -26.55 -3.46
C GLN A 77 -15.43 -26.80 -2.23
N TYR A 78 -14.99 -25.74 -1.54
CA TYR A 78 -14.22 -25.87 -0.31
C TYR A 78 -15.15 -25.95 0.89
N SER A 79 -14.92 -26.91 1.77
CA SER A 79 -15.47 -26.86 3.12
C SER A 79 -14.82 -25.72 3.93
N GLN A 80 -15.46 -25.27 5.01
CA GLN A 80 -14.90 -24.22 5.86
C GLN A 80 -13.50 -24.58 6.41
N GLY A 81 -13.29 -25.84 6.79
CA GLY A 81 -12.01 -26.32 7.29
C GLY A 81 -10.91 -26.36 6.22
N GLU A 82 -11.25 -26.80 4.99
CA GLU A 82 -10.32 -26.75 3.84
C GLU A 82 -9.98 -25.30 3.49
N PHE A 83 -10.99 -24.43 3.40
CA PHE A 83 -10.78 -23.01 3.11
C PHE A 83 -9.86 -22.33 4.13
N ALA A 84 -10.07 -22.60 5.43
CA ALA A 84 -9.24 -22.05 6.48
C ALA A 84 -7.78 -22.53 6.44
N ARG A 85 -7.46 -23.60 5.71
CA ARG A 85 -6.07 -24.04 5.46
C ARG A 85 -5.46 -23.40 4.21
N GLU A 86 -6.28 -22.83 3.33
CA GLU A 86 -5.83 -22.17 2.09
C GLU A 86 -5.68 -20.65 2.27
N VAL A 87 -6.58 -20.01 3.05
CA VAL A 87 -6.65 -18.55 3.12
C VAL A 87 -6.61 -18.05 4.57
N GLY A 88 -5.64 -17.21 4.87
CA GLY A 88 -5.56 -16.47 6.13
C GLY A 88 -5.93 -15.02 5.91
N VAL A 89 -6.73 -14.46 6.83
CA VAL A 89 -7.27 -13.11 6.69
C VAL A 89 -6.94 -12.25 7.91
N VAL A 90 -6.45 -11.03 7.65
CA VAL A 90 -6.30 -9.97 8.64
C VAL A 90 -7.21 -8.82 8.23
N LEU A 91 -8.21 -8.52 9.08
CA LEU A 91 -9.15 -7.41 8.86
C LEU A 91 -8.70 -6.15 9.60
N THR A 92 -9.16 -5.00 9.13
CA THR A 92 -8.86 -3.67 9.70
C THR A 92 -9.45 -3.46 11.11
N GLU A 93 -10.45 -4.26 11.50
CA GLU A 93 -11.13 -4.09 12.77
C GLU A 93 -10.17 -4.29 13.95
N ARG A 94 -10.13 -3.30 14.85
CA ARG A 94 -9.37 -3.42 16.10
C ARG A 94 -9.95 -4.58 16.90
N THR A 95 -9.22 -5.68 16.96
CA THR A 95 -9.56 -6.80 17.84
C THR A 95 -9.35 -6.33 19.28
N ASN A 96 -10.43 -5.98 19.98
CA ASN A 96 -10.39 -5.75 21.43
C ASN A 96 -10.26 -7.08 22.16
N ALA A 97 -9.13 -7.74 21.96
CA ALA A 97 -8.77 -8.98 22.65
C ALA A 97 -8.16 -8.64 24.02
N GLY A 98 -8.93 -7.93 24.86
CA GLY A 98 -8.55 -7.71 26.25
C GLY A 98 -8.49 -9.03 27.00
N GLY A 99 -7.40 -9.28 27.70
CA GLY A 99 -7.26 -10.45 28.56
C GLY A 99 -6.66 -11.72 27.94
N ILE A 100 -6.22 -11.68 26.66
CA ILE A 100 -5.45 -12.79 26.07
C ILE A 100 -4.00 -12.33 25.79
N THR A 101 -3.08 -13.29 25.91
CA THR A 101 -1.67 -13.07 25.61
C THR A 101 -1.40 -13.11 24.11
N VAL A 102 -0.24 -12.61 23.72
CA VAL A 102 0.25 -12.68 22.33
C VAL A 102 0.33 -14.13 21.85
N HIS A 103 0.83 -15.05 22.70
CA HIS A 103 0.90 -16.48 22.39
C HIS A 103 -0.48 -17.07 22.13
N GLU A 104 -1.46 -16.78 22.98
CA GLU A 104 -2.83 -17.26 22.83
C GLU A 104 -3.48 -16.70 21.56
N LEU A 105 -3.29 -15.41 21.24
CA LEU A 105 -3.83 -14.82 20.01
C LEU A 105 -3.25 -15.49 18.77
N VAL A 106 -1.95 -15.74 18.72
CA VAL A 106 -1.31 -16.43 17.59
C VAL A 106 -1.74 -17.90 17.55
N GLY A 107 -1.94 -18.52 18.70
CA GLY A 107 -2.48 -19.87 18.84
C GLY A 107 -3.85 -20.06 18.19
N LEU A 108 -4.70 -19.03 18.12
CA LEU A 108 -5.95 -19.08 17.35
C LEU A 108 -5.73 -19.40 15.86
N GLY A 109 -4.56 -19.10 15.31
CA GLY A 109 -4.18 -19.49 13.95
C GLY A 109 -4.12 -21.01 13.76
N ARG A 110 -3.93 -21.77 14.83
CA ARG A 110 -3.89 -23.24 14.77
C ARG A 110 -5.26 -23.91 14.77
N HIS A 111 -6.35 -23.12 14.95
CA HIS A 111 -7.73 -23.67 14.99
C HIS A 111 -8.06 -24.64 13.85
N PRO A 112 -7.66 -24.43 12.58
CA PRO A 112 -7.94 -25.38 11.50
C PRO A 112 -7.26 -26.76 11.65
N PHE A 113 -6.31 -26.90 12.57
CA PHE A 113 -5.50 -28.10 12.80
C PHE A 113 -5.77 -28.75 14.17
N THR A 114 -6.46 -28.04 15.07
CA THR A 114 -6.85 -28.56 16.38
C THR A 114 -8.20 -29.29 16.27
N GLY A 115 -8.41 -30.28 17.15
CA GLY A 115 -9.70 -30.98 17.23
C GLY A 115 -10.80 -30.12 17.88
N PHE A 116 -11.93 -30.73 18.16
CA PHE A 116 -13.11 -30.07 18.71
C PHE A 116 -12.85 -29.28 20.00
N PHE A 117 -11.93 -29.71 20.84
CA PHE A 117 -11.57 -29.05 22.09
C PHE A 117 -10.52 -27.93 21.90
N GLY A 118 -10.01 -27.69 20.72
CA GLY A 118 -9.02 -26.63 20.46
C GLY A 118 -7.67 -26.81 21.17
N THR A 119 -7.35 -28.01 21.66
CA THR A 119 -6.13 -28.25 22.43
C THR A 119 -4.89 -28.17 21.54
N LEU A 120 -3.98 -27.28 21.89
CA LEU A 120 -2.68 -27.13 21.23
C LEU A 120 -1.73 -28.25 21.66
N LYS A 121 -1.03 -28.83 20.69
CA LYS A 121 0.01 -29.82 20.89
C LYS A 121 1.39 -29.14 20.88
N GLU A 122 2.43 -29.87 21.28
CA GLU A 122 3.82 -29.36 21.26
C GLU A 122 4.22 -28.82 19.88
N LYS A 123 3.86 -29.52 18.79
CA LYS A 123 4.06 -29.04 17.43
C LYS A 123 3.39 -27.70 17.15
N ASP A 124 2.20 -27.47 17.68
CA ASP A 124 1.48 -26.21 17.48
C ASP A 124 2.17 -25.06 18.20
N ASN A 125 2.70 -25.29 19.41
CA ASN A 125 3.48 -24.31 20.15
C ASN A 125 4.77 -23.92 19.40
N THR A 126 5.47 -24.91 18.82
CA THR A 126 6.64 -24.64 17.96
C THR A 126 6.30 -23.73 16.79
N ILE A 127 5.19 -24.00 16.09
CA ILE A 127 4.72 -23.18 14.94
C ILE A 127 4.35 -21.77 15.40
N ILE A 128 3.73 -21.62 16.58
CA ILE A 128 3.40 -20.29 17.16
C ILE A 128 4.67 -19.50 17.44
N GLU A 129 5.67 -20.14 18.07
CA GLU A 129 6.95 -19.48 18.37
C GLU A 129 7.73 -19.08 17.11
N GLU A 130 7.78 -19.97 16.10
CA GLU A 130 8.39 -19.68 14.79
C GLU A 130 7.67 -18.53 14.08
N SER A 131 6.33 -18.49 14.14
CA SER A 131 5.53 -17.41 13.58
C SER A 131 5.79 -16.08 14.28
N LEU A 132 5.88 -16.07 15.61
CA LEU A 132 6.25 -14.88 16.40
C LEU A 132 7.68 -14.43 16.12
N LYS A 133 8.61 -15.37 15.95
CA LYS A 133 10.00 -15.08 15.57
C LYS A 133 10.09 -14.46 14.19
N ALA A 134 9.31 -14.95 13.21
CA ALA A 134 9.30 -14.43 11.86
C ALA A 134 8.88 -12.95 11.77
N VAL A 135 8.01 -12.50 12.68
CA VAL A 135 7.56 -11.09 12.76
C VAL A 135 8.34 -10.29 13.84
N GLY A 136 9.33 -10.88 14.51
CA GLY A 136 10.15 -10.22 15.54
C GLY A 136 9.45 -9.99 16.88
N MET A 137 8.37 -10.74 17.17
CA MET A 137 7.54 -10.54 18.37
C MET A 137 7.66 -11.64 19.43
N LEU A 138 8.60 -12.58 19.28
CA LEU A 138 8.75 -13.70 20.23
C LEU A 138 9.02 -13.22 21.66
N HIS A 139 9.79 -12.15 21.84
CA HIS A 139 10.12 -11.58 23.15
C HIS A 139 8.91 -11.03 23.92
N LYS A 140 7.77 -10.80 23.24
CA LYS A 140 6.51 -10.36 23.85
C LYS A 140 5.44 -11.46 23.91
N SER A 141 5.82 -12.72 23.71
CA SER A 141 4.88 -13.86 23.66
C SER A 141 3.97 -13.93 24.90
N GLY A 142 4.46 -13.65 26.08
CA GLY A 142 3.70 -13.65 27.34
C GLY A 142 2.96 -12.34 27.66
N ASN A 143 3.17 -11.26 26.92
CA ASN A 143 2.49 -9.99 27.15
C ASN A 143 1.01 -10.08 26.74
N TYR A 144 0.16 -9.23 27.35
CA TYR A 144 -1.21 -9.08 26.91
C TYR A 144 -1.28 -8.27 25.61
N VAL A 145 -2.21 -8.63 24.72
CA VAL A 145 -2.41 -7.95 23.45
C VAL A 145 -2.79 -6.46 23.64
N SER A 146 -3.44 -6.14 24.75
CA SER A 146 -3.79 -4.75 25.14
C SER A 146 -2.58 -3.87 25.43
N GLU A 147 -1.42 -4.44 25.73
CA GLU A 147 -0.17 -3.71 26.03
C GLU A 147 0.63 -3.35 24.78
N LEU A 148 0.22 -3.86 23.63
CA LEU A 148 0.94 -3.67 22.37
C LEU A 148 0.62 -2.33 21.73
N SER A 149 1.63 -1.70 21.12
CA SER A 149 1.43 -0.62 20.16
C SER A 149 0.65 -1.13 18.93
N ASP A 150 0.07 -0.22 18.15
CA ASP A 150 -0.67 -0.61 16.95
C ASP A 150 0.23 -1.36 15.94
N GLY A 151 1.50 -0.96 15.78
CA GLY A 151 2.47 -1.66 14.93
C GLY A 151 2.82 -3.07 15.43
N GLU A 152 3.03 -3.23 16.73
CA GLU A 152 3.27 -4.54 17.34
C GLU A 152 2.05 -5.44 17.24
N ARG A 153 0.86 -4.90 17.47
CA ARG A 153 -0.39 -5.63 17.30
C ARG A 153 -0.57 -6.11 15.87
N GLN A 154 -0.26 -5.27 14.89
CA GLN A 154 -0.30 -5.65 13.48
C GLN A 154 0.66 -6.80 13.17
N LYS A 155 1.89 -6.75 13.67
CA LYS A 155 2.85 -7.85 13.54
C LYS A 155 2.33 -9.15 14.15
N VAL A 156 1.68 -9.08 15.31
CA VAL A 156 1.08 -10.26 15.97
C VAL A 156 -0.12 -10.80 15.18
N MET A 157 -0.94 -9.95 14.57
CA MET A 157 -2.01 -10.38 13.67
C MET A 157 -1.47 -11.10 12.42
N ILE A 158 -0.35 -10.64 11.89
CA ILE A 158 0.36 -11.34 10.80
C ILE A 158 0.90 -12.68 11.30
N ALA A 159 1.50 -12.74 12.51
CA ALA A 159 1.97 -13.99 13.10
C ALA A 159 0.84 -15.02 13.28
N LYS A 160 -0.36 -14.59 13.68
CA LYS A 160 -1.55 -15.45 13.75
C LYS A 160 -1.85 -16.12 12.39
N VAL A 161 -1.79 -15.36 11.31
CA VAL A 161 -2.01 -15.90 9.96
C VAL A 161 -0.85 -16.78 9.50
N LEU A 162 0.38 -16.48 9.91
CA LEU A 162 1.52 -17.37 9.64
C LEU A 162 1.39 -18.72 10.38
N ALA A 163 0.94 -18.70 11.63
CA ALA A 163 0.66 -19.91 12.40
C ALA A 163 -0.46 -20.76 11.78
N GLN A 164 -1.31 -20.18 10.97
CA GLN A 164 -2.32 -20.90 10.18
C GLN A 164 -1.71 -21.67 8.99
N GLU A 165 -0.42 -21.45 8.66
CA GLU A 165 0.32 -22.13 7.59
C GLU A 165 -0.35 -22.03 6.20
N CYS A 166 -1.29 -21.12 5.99
CA CYS A 166 -2.00 -20.96 4.73
C CYS A 166 -1.09 -20.38 3.61
N PRO A 167 -1.25 -20.81 2.34
CA PRO A 167 -0.47 -20.29 1.21
C PRO A 167 -0.93 -18.91 0.76
N ILE A 168 -2.16 -18.49 1.06
CA ILE A 168 -2.74 -17.22 0.63
C ILE A 168 -3.01 -16.35 1.86
N ILE A 169 -2.52 -15.11 1.83
CA ILE A 169 -2.72 -14.12 2.90
C ILE A 169 -3.45 -12.91 2.32
N VAL A 170 -4.58 -12.58 2.93
CA VAL A 170 -5.41 -11.43 2.58
C VAL A 170 -5.43 -10.44 3.74
N LEU A 171 -5.04 -9.19 3.49
CA LEU A 171 -5.01 -8.15 4.51
C LEU A 171 -5.88 -6.96 4.05
N ASP A 172 -6.84 -6.56 4.87
CA ASP A 172 -7.64 -5.37 4.62
C ASP A 172 -7.06 -4.19 5.39
N GLU A 173 -6.44 -3.24 4.69
CA GLU A 173 -5.79 -2.04 5.21
C GLU A 173 -4.79 -2.29 6.37
N PRO A 174 -3.81 -3.21 6.21
CA PRO A 174 -2.93 -3.62 7.31
C PRO A 174 -2.01 -2.50 7.82
N THR A 175 -1.90 -1.41 7.11
CA THR A 175 -1.06 -0.26 7.44
C THR A 175 -1.86 0.96 7.92
N ALA A 176 -3.20 0.85 8.02
CA ALA A 176 -4.02 1.87 8.63
C ALA A 176 -3.63 2.04 10.11
N PHE A 177 -3.59 3.27 10.58
CA PHE A 177 -3.22 3.64 11.95
C PHE A 177 -1.74 3.42 12.36
N LEU A 178 -0.88 2.96 11.43
CA LEU A 178 0.55 2.82 11.70
C LEU A 178 1.29 4.13 11.39
N ASP A 179 2.31 4.42 12.20
CA ASP A 179 3.29 5.46 11.86
C ASP A 179 4.07 5.07 10.59
N VAL A 180 4.81 6.03 10.02
CA VAL A 180 5.53 5.84 8.74
C VAL A 180 6.53 4.67 8.81
N THR A 181 7.27 4.56 9.91
CA THR A 181 8.28 3.51 10.09
C THR A 181 7.63 2.12 10.19
N SER A 182 6.64 1.97 11.05
CA SER A 182 5.90 0.71 11.23
C SER A 182 5.18 0.26 9.95
N ARG A 183 4.72 1.22 9.12
CA ARG A 183 4.12 0.94 7.82
C ARG A 183 5.14 0.33 6.85
N ILE A 184 6.31 0.94 6.73
CA ILE A 184 7.40 0.44 5.88
C ILE A 184 7.85 -0.93 6.36
N GLU A 185 8.07 -1.11 7.67
CA GLU A 185 8.46 -2.41 8.25
C GLU A 185 7.44 -3.51 7.93
N THR A 186 6.14 -3.20 8.03
CA THR A 186 5.06 -4.14 7.70
C THR A 186 5.13 -4.55 6.22
N MET A 187 5.31 -3.60 5.31
CA MET A 187 5.41 -3.89 3.87
C MET A 187 6.66 -4.72 3.55
N VAL A 188 7.82 -4.39 4.16
CA VAL A 188 9.06 -5.19 4.02
C VAL A 188 8.85 -6.61 4.53
N LEU A 189 8.20 -6.78 5.68
CA LEU A 189 7.86 -8.08 6.24
C LEU A 189 6.99 -8.89 5.27
N LEU A 190 5.91 -8.31 4.76
CA LEU A 190 5.01 -8.97 3.81
C LEU A 190 5.75 -9.40 2.54
N ARG A 191 6.60 -8.53 1.99
CA ARG A 191 7.42 -8.85 0.82
C ARG A 191 8.39 -10.01 1.10
N LYS A 192 9.04 -10.01 2.26
CA LYS A 192 9.90 -11.12 2.71
C LYS A 192 9.12 -12.44 2.78
N LEU A 193 7.95 -12.44 3.42
CA LEU A 193 7.10 -13.62 3.52
C LEU A 193 6.65 -14.14 2.15
N ALA A 194 6.27 -13.27 1.24
CA ALA A 194 5.92 -13.66 -0.12
C ALA A 194 7.09 -14.36 -0.81
N ARG A 195 8.29 -13.77 -0.78
CA ARG A 195 9.47 -14.27 -1.51
C ARG A 195 10.07 -15.54 -0.89
N GLU A 196 10.27 -15.57 0.43
CA GLU A 196 10.96 -16.65 1.12
C GLU A 196 10.04 -17.86 1.38
N GLN A 197 8.76 -17.61 1.67
CA GLN A 197 7.78 -18.67 1.98
C GLN A 197 6.81 -18.94 0.82
N HIS A 198 7.03 -18.34 -0.35
CA HIS A 198 6.17 -18.47 -1.54
C HIS A 198 4.69 -18.18 -1.26
N LYS A 199 4.39 -17.29 -0.31
CA LYS A 199 3.02 -16.87 -0.01
C LYS A 199 2.47 -15.98 -1.11
N ALA A 200 1.21 -16.17 -1.48
CA ALA A 200 0.46 -15.23 -2.29
C ALA A 200 -0.17 -14.20 -1.36
N ILE A 201 0.23 -12.93 -1.47
CA ILE A 201 -0.23 -11.88 -0.55
C ILE A 201 -1.01 -10.83 -1.33
N ILE A 202 -2.23 -10.55 -0.88
CA ILE A 202 -3.01 -9.40 -1.34
C ILE A 202 -3.35 -8.50 -0.15
N LEU A 203 -3.15 -7.20 -0.32
CA LEU A 203 -3.57 -6.22 0.68
C LEU A 203 -4.28 -5.03 0.05
N SER A 204 -5.33 -4.54 0.71
CA SER A 204 -5.89 -3.24 0.37
C SER A 204 -5.08 -2.13 1.06
N THR A 205 -4.91 -1.01 0.39
CA THR A 205 -4.24 0.16 0.97
C THR A 205 -4.70 1.45 0.30
N HIS A 206 -4.55 2.56 1.01
CA HIS A 206 -4.66 3.92 0.48
C HIS A 206 -3.30 4.57 0.27
N ASP A 207 -2.22 3.92 0.70
CA ASP A 207 -0.86 4.39 0.59
C ASP A 207 -0.28 4.02 -0.79
N ILE A 208 -0.35 4.98 -1.70
CA ILE A 208 0.11 4.82 -3.09
C ILE A 208 1.64 4.66 -3.12
N ASP A 209 2.37 5.42 -2.32
CA ASP A 209 3.83 5.43 -2.31
C ASP A 209 4.37 4.05 -1.90
N SER A 210 3.83 3.49 -0.81
CA SER A 210 4.17 2.13 -0.38
C SER A 210 3.76 1.07 -1.41
N ALA A 211 2.58 1.21 -2.03
CA ALA A 211 2.11 0.27 -3.04
C ALA A 211 3.01 0.27 -4.29
N ILE A 212 3.38 1.45 -4.81
CA ILE A 212 4.27 1.56 -5.98
C ILE A 212 5.66 0.99 -5.68
N SER A 213 6.21 1.27 -4.48
CA SER A 213 7.58 0.87 -4.16
C SER A 213 7.73 -0.59 -3.74
N MET A 214 6.67 -1.24 -3.26
CA MET A 214 6.77 -2.56 -2.62
C MET A 214 5.95 -3.67 -3.29
N ALA A 215 4.91 -3.34 -4.07
CA ALA A 215 4.08 -4.36 -4.70
C ALA A 215 4.73 -4.92 -5.96
N ASP A 216 4.47 -6.20 -6.26
CA ASP A 216 4.78 -6.83 -7.54
C ASP A 216 3.67 -6.57 -8.56
N ASN A 217 2.42 -6.41 -8.09
CA ASN A 217 1.26 -6.08 -8.91
C ASN A 217 0.34 -5.08 -8.18
N LEU A 218 -0.31 -4.22 -8.96
CA LEU A 218 -1.38 -3.34 -8.49
C LEU A 218 -2.70 -3.76 -9.12
N TRP A 219 -3.77 -3.76 -8.31
CA TRP A 219 -5.15 -3.84 -8.76
C TRP A 219 -5.83 -2.51 -8.44
N LEU A 220 -6.28 -1.82 -9.48
CA LEU A 220 -6.89 -0.49 -9.38
C LEU A 220 -8.41 -0.61 -9.58
N LEU A 221 -9.19 -0.34 -8.55
CA LEU A 221 -10.65 -0.36 -8.59
C LEU A 221 -11.20 1.06 -8.71
N SER A 222 -11.81 1.38 -9.87
CA SER A 222 -12.50 2.66 -10.08
C SER A 222 -13.99 2.58 -9.70
N LYS A 223 -14.61 3.72 -9.44
CA LYS A 223 -16.08 3.80 -9.27
C LYS A 223 -16.85 3.56 -10.55
N GLU A 224 -16.21 3.69 -11.68
CA GLU A 224 -16.78 3.50 -13.03
C GLU A 224 -16.85 2.02 -13.44
N LYS A 225 -16.69 1.11 -12.48
CA LYS A 225 -16.75 -0.34 -12.66
C LYS A 225 -15.68 -0.90 -13.60
N HIS A 226 -14.53 -0.25 -13.66
CA HIS A 226 -13.37 -0.74 -14.39
C HIS A 226 -12.27 -1.14 -13.43
N VAL A 227 -11.75 -2.34 -13.63
CA VAL A 227 -10.57 -2.82 -12.92
C VAL A 227 -9.39 -2.82 -13.86
N LYS A 228 -8.30 -2.15 -13.45
CA LYS A 228 -7.01 -2.19 -14.13
C LYS A 228 -6.01 -2.91 -13.25
N HIS A 229 -5.10 -3.66 -13.84
CA HIS A 229 -4.06 -4.36 -13.10
C HIS A 229 -2.77 -4.44 -13.93
N GLY A 230 -1.65 -4.57 -13.25
CA GLY A 230 -0.32 -4.68 -13.86
C GLY A 230 0.78 -4.40 -12.85
N THR A 231 2.04 -4.42 -13.30
CA THR A 231 3.16 -3.96 -12.48
C THR A 231 3.04 -2.45 -12.23
N PRO A 232 3.53 -1.93 -11.09
CA PRO A 232 3.51 -0.51 -10.83
C PRO A 232 4.13 0.31 -11.97
N GLU A 233 5.28 -0.16 -12.48
CA GLU A 233 6.05 0.52 -13.52
C GLU A 233 5.27 0.62 -14.83
N ASP A 234 4.66 -0.47 -15.29
CA ASP A 234 3.87 -0.47 -16.54
C ASP A 234 2.68 0.48 -16.42
N LEU A 235 1.95 0.44 -15.28
CA LEU A 235 0.80 1.31 -15.03
C LEU A 235 1.18 2.79 -14.85
N ILE A 236 2.41 3.11 -14.47
CA ILE A 236 2.94 4.47 -14.45
C ILE A 236 3.29 4.91 -15.88
N MET A 237 4.04 4.07 -16.61
CA MET A 237 4.53 4.40 -17.95
C MET A 237 3.40 4.60 -18.95
N ASP A 238 2.37 3.75 -18.92
CA ASP A 238 1.19 3.88 -19.79
C ASP A 238 0.23 5.01 -19.35
N GLY A 239 0.47 5.62 -18.19
CA GLY A 239 -0.32 6.72 -17.63
C GLY A 239 -1.60 6.30 -16.92
N THR A 240 -1.83 5.00 -16.72
CA THR A 240 -3.01 4.48 -16.00
C THR A 240 -3.09 5.02 -14.58
N ILE A 241 -2.00 4.98 -13.80
CA ILE A 241 -1.95 5.52 -12.42
C ILE A 241 -2.24 7.02 -12.42
N GLY A 242 -1.64 7.76 -13.35
CA GLY A 242 -1.91 9.20 -13.49
C GLY A 242 -3.39 9.48 -13.70
N LYS A 243 -4.02 8.84 -14.68
CA LYS A 243 -5.47 9.02 -14.95
C LYS A 243 -6.34 8.56 -13.78
N PHE A 244 -5.92 7.53 -13.05
CA PHE A 244 -6.70 6.96 -11.96
C PHE A 244 -6.76 7.86 -10.72
N PHE A 245 -5.63 8.52 -10.37
CA PHE A 245 -5.51 9.32 -9.16
C PHE A 245 -5.59 10.83 -9.38
N SER A 246 -5.37 11.32 -10.62
CA SER A 246 -5.47 12.75 -10.91
C SER A 246 -6.90 13.25 -10.76
N LYS A 247 -7.04 14.47 -10.28
CA LYS A 247 -8.28 15.22 -10.13
C LYS A 247 -8.02 16.64 -10.61
N GLU A 248 -9.07 17.48 -10.64
CA GLU A 248 -9.00 18.87 -11.07
C GLU A 248 -7.79 19.65 -10.51
N ASN A 249 -7.43 19.42 -9.23
CA ASN A 249 -6.34 20.11 -8.54
C ASN A 249 -5.19 19.20 -8.12
N ILE A 250 -5.13 17.95 -8.61
CA ILE A 250 -4.11 16.97 -8.23
C ILE A 250 -3.64 16.24 -9.49
N ALA A 251 -2.33 16.23 -9.71
CA ALA A 251 -1.69 15.46 -10.78
C ALA A 251 -0.69 14.45 -10.22
N PHE A 252 -0.58 13.34 -10.92
CA PHE A 252 0.46 12.35 -10.65
C PHE A 252 1.71 12.69 -11.48
N ASP A 253 2.83 12.86 -10.79
CA ASP A 253 4.12 13.07 -11.40
C ASP A 253 4.79 11.73 -11.70
N LYS A 254 4.93 11.40 -12.99
CA LYS A 254 5.54 10.14 -13.44
C LYS A 254 7.04 10.05 -13.10
N GLY A 255 7.73 11.17 -12.98
CA GLY A 255 9.16 11.20 -12.70
C GLY A 255 9.48 10.87 -11.23
N THR A 256 8.64 11.34 -10.31
CA THR A 256 8.81 11.13 -8.88
C THR A 256 7.90 10.04 -8.30
N GLY A 257 6.88 9.61 -9.03
CA GLY A 257 5.87 8.64 -8.57
C GLY A 257 4.90 9.23 -7.53
N LYS A 258 4.81 10.56 -7.39
CA LYS A 258 4.04 11.22 -6.34
C LYS A 258 2.82 11.97 -6.87
N LEU A 259 1.82 12.11 -6.02
CA LEU A 259 0.69 13.00 -6.25
C LEU A 259 1.04 14.42 -5.78
N ASN A 260 0.93 15.39 -6.68
CA ASN A 260 1.20 16.79 -6.41
C ASN A 260 -0.05 17.65 -6.66
N ALA A 261 -0.23 18.68 -5.86
CA ALA A 261 -1.27 19.68 -6.15
C ALA A 261 -0.89 20.44 -7.43
N ILE A 262 -1.85 20.54 -8.37
CA ILE A 262 -1.71 21.41 -9.54
C ILE A 262 -1.83 22.84 -9.04
N ARG A 263 -0.79 23.63 -9.28
CA ARG A 263 -0.80 25.06 -8.99
C ARG A 263 -0.72 25.81 -10.32
N PRO A 264 -1.36 26.98 -10.46
CA PRO A 264 -1.17 27.80 -11.63
C PRO A 264 0.34 28.16 -11.75
N GLU A 265 0.89 28.05 -12.94
CA GLU A 265 2.25 28.50 -13.23
C GLU A 265 2.26 30.03 -13.10
N ILE A 266 2.77 30.55 -11.97
CA ILE A 266 2.69 31.97 -11.70
C ILE A 266 3.98 32.68 -12.15
N PHE A 267 5.15 32.02 -12.00
CA PHE A 267 6.42 32.65 -12.33
C PHE A 267 7.54 31.61 -12.48
N PRO A 268 8.09 31.42 -13.67
CA PRO A 268 9.18 30.46 -13.86
C PRO A 268 10.50 31.02 -13.29
N ILE A 269 11.22 30.21 -12.52
CA ILE A 269 12.55 30.49 -12.00
C ILE A 269 13.50 29.37 -12.39
N GLY A 270 14.58 29.68 -13.07
CA GLY A 270 15.62 28.73 -13.42
C GLY A 270 16.31 28.17 -12.17
N VAL A 271 16.56 26.88 -12.11
CA VAL A 271 17.31 26.24 -11.01
C VAL A 271 18.40 25.36 -11.58
N LEU A 272 19.62 25.57 -11.15
CA LEU A 272 20.80 24.82 -11.57
C LEU A 272 21.77 24.60 -10.41
N GLY A 273 22.51 23.49 -10.43
CA GLY A 273 23.63 23.27 -9.51
C GLY A 273 23.59 21.88 -8.87
N ASP A 274 24.02 21.79 -7.60
CA ASP A 274 24.02 20.56 -6.83
C ASP A 274 22.64 19.91 -6.83
N PHE A 275 22.59 18.63 -7.17
CA PHE A 275 21.32 17.90 -7.40
C PHE A 275 20.39 17.96 -6.17
N ASN A 276 20.92 17.63 -4.98
CA ASN A 276 20.09 17.59 -3.77
C ASN A 276 19.59 18.98 -3.39
N THR A 277 20.48 19.98 -3.42
CA THR A 277 20.12 21.37 -3.10
C THR A 277 19.10 21.90 -4.10
N SER A 278 19.32 21.69 -5.41
CA SER A 278 18.40 22.11 -6.48
C SER A 278 17.02 21.45 -6.34
N PHE A 279 16.97 20.17 -5.99
CA PHE A 279 15.71 19.45 -5.76
C PHE A 279 14.89 20.09 -4.61
N TRP A 280 15.54 20.36 -3.46
CA TRP A 280 14.84 20.95 -2.32
C TRP A 280 14.51 22.43 -2.52
N VAL A 281 15.35 23.18 -3.24
CA VAL A 281 15.04 24.54 -3.68
C VAL A 281 13.84 24.53 -4.63
N GLY A 282 13.78 23.61 -5.59
CA GLY A 282 12.62 23.42 -6.47
C GLY A 282 11.32 23.18 -5.69
N ASN A 283 11.35 22.30 -4.66
CA ASN A 283 10.21 22.08 -3.78
C ASN A 283 9.81 23.36 -3.01
N ALA A 284 10.77 24.14 -2.55
CA ALA A 284 10.50 25.40 -1.88
C ALA A 284 9.88 26.43 -2.84
N LEU A 285 10.35 26.50 -4.08
CA LEU A 285 9.78 27.36 -5.14
C LEU A 285 8.31 27.01 -5.38
N VAL A 286 8.01 25.73 -5.62
CA VAL A 286 6.63 25.25 -5.82
C VAL A 286 5.73 25.63 -4.64
N ARG A 287 6.21 25.45 -3.42
CA ARG A 287 5.45 25.82 -2.21
C ARG A 287 5.16 27.32 -2.12
N ASN A 288 6.06 28.17 -2.65
CA ASN A 288 5.91 29.63 -2.67
C ASN A 288 5.25 30.17 -3.96
N GLY A 289 4.69 29.28 -4.82
CA GLY A 289 3.93 29.70 -6.00
C GLY A 289 4.78 29.95 -7.26
N PHE A 290 6.05 29.55 -7.26
CA PHE A 290 6.93 29.64 -8.42
C PHE A 290 7.04 28.29 -9.14
N THR A 291 7.38 28.32 -10.44
CA THR A 291 7.61 27.11 -11.24
C THR A 291 9.11 26.91 -11.47
N PRO A 292 9.74 25.84 -10.93
CA PRO A 292 11.12 25.52 -11.28
C PRO A 292 11.24 25.24 -12.78
N SER A 293 12.24 25.86 -13.41
CA SER A 293 12.49 25.73 -14.85
C SER A 293 13.99 25.57 -15.15
N ASN A 294 14.32 25.32 -16.41
CA ASN A 294 15.68 25.46 -16.89
C ASN A 294 16.14 26.92 -16.78
N MET A 295 17.46 27.16 -16.80
CA MET A 295 18.05 28.48 -16.79
C MET A 295 17.43 29.42 -17.86
N GLN A 296 17.12 30.63 -17.46
CA GLN A 296 16.49 31.64 -18.32
C GLN A 296 17.49 32.76 -18.63
N GLU A 297 17.58 33.15 -19.89
CA GLU A 297 18.53 34.21 -20.32
C GLU A 297 18.21 35.57 -19.67
N ASN A 298 16.93 35.95 -19.60
CA ASN A 298 16.46 37.24 -19.09
C ASN A 298 15.48 37.08 -17.92
N GLY A 299 15.64 36.01 -17.13
CA GLY A 299 14.75 35.68 -16.02
C GLY A 299 15.47 35.57 -14.69
N TYR A 300 14.69 35.24 -13.67
CA TYR A 300 15.24 34.89 -12.37
C TYR A 300 15.88 33.50 -12.41
N ASN A 301 17.07 33.37 -11.86
CA ASN A 301 17.77 32.09 -11.81
C ASN A 301 18.38 31.88 -10.43
N ILE A 302 18.34 30.62 -9.99
CA ILE A 302 18.93 30.17 -8.72
C ILE A 302 20.06 29.18 -9.04
N ILE A 303 21.25 29.49 -8.53
CA ILE A 303 22.42 28.63 -8.64
C ILE A 303 22.68 28.00 -7.27
N CYS A 304 22.49 26.70 -7.16
CA CYS A 304 22.68 25.91 -5.95
C CYS A 304 24.09 25.31 -5.96
N LYS A 305 25.07 25.94 -5.30
CA LYS A 305 26.43 25.40 -5.17
C LYS A 305 26.51 24.40 -4.01
N SER A 306 25.86 24.71 -2.91
CA SER A 306 25.69 23.84 -1.72
C SER A 306 24.48 24.32 -0.91
N PRO A 307 24.02 23.54 0.12
CA PRO A 307 22.94 23.99 0.99
C PRO A 307 23.15 25.33 1.68
N ALA A 308 24.41 25.74 1.85
CA ALA A 308 24.80 27.02 2.48
C ALA A 308 25.30 28.09 1.49
N ASP A 309 25.32 27.79 0.19
CA ASP A 309 25.76 28.75 -0.87
C ASP A 309 24.78 28.65 -2.04
N ILE A 310 23.70 29.43 -1.95
CA ILE A 310 22.64 29.54 -2.94
C ILE A 310 22.62 30.96 -3.47
N GLU A 311 22.75 31.14 -4.78
CA GLU A 311 22.78 32.46 -5.44
C GLU A 311 21.47 32.70 -6.20
N LEU A 312 20.72 33.74 -5.85
CA LEU A 312 19.58 34.25 -6.61
C LEU A 312 20.06 35.34 -7.57
N ARG A 313 19.95 35.10 -8.87
CA ARG A 313 20.28 36.07 -9.95
C ARG A 313 19.01 36.72 -10.47
N PHE A 314 19.02 38.01 -10.53
CA PHE A 314 17.93 38.84 -11.04
C PHE A 314 18.08 39.09 -12.54
N PRO A 315 17.01 39.42 -13.28
CA PRO A 315 17.07 39.73 -14.71
C PRO A 315 18.00 40.91 -15.05
N ASN A 316 18.19 41.83 -14.12
CA ASN A 316 19.09 42.99 -14.26
C ASN A 316 20.58 42.64 -14.01
N GLY A 317 20.92 41.36 -13.85
CA GLY A 317 22.29 40.91 -13.59
C GLY A 317 22.75 41.00 -12.13
N THR A 318 21.95 41.56 -11.23
CA THR A 318 22.30 41.57 -9.80
C THR A 318 22.17 40.17 -9.19
N THR A 319 22.98 39.89 -8.16
CA THR A 319 23.01 38.62 -7.47
C THR A 319 22.90 38.82 -5.98
N LYS A 320 22.02 38.05 -5.32
CA LYS A 320 21.92 37.95 -3.85
C LYS A 320 22.31 36.55 -3.41
N LYS A 321 23.00 36.43 -2.28
CA LYS A 321 23.39 35.14 -1.70
C LYS A 321 22.48 34.80 -0.54
N ALA A 322 22.02 33.54 -0.53
CA ALA A 322 21.30 32.92 0.57
C ALA A 322 22.17 31.84 1.20
N THR A 323 22.21 31.80 2.51
CA THR A 323 22.98 30.82 3.30
C THR A 323 22.13 29.59 3.69
N CYS A 324 20.83 29.59 3.36
CA CYS A 324 19.90 28.47 3.53
C CYS A 324 18.63 28.70 2.69
N VAL A 325 17.84 27.66 2.53
CA VAL A 325 16.58 27.73 1.77
C VAL A 325 15.57 28.72 2.41
N ALA A 326 15.56 28.86 3.73
CA ALA A 326 14.67 29.83 4.41
C ALA A 326 15.00 31.26 3.98
N SER A 327 16.27 31.66 4.03
CA SER A 327 16.71 33.03 3.59
C SER A 327 16.45 33.26 2.09
N LEU A 328 16.52 32.21 1.26
CA LEU A 328 16.11 32.30 -0.14
C LEU A 328 14.60 32.56 -0.26
N CYS A 329 13.75 31.86 0.51
CA CYS A 329 12.30 32.09 0.50
C CYS A 329 11.93 33.53 0.91
N ASP A 330 12.61 34.09 1.90
CA ASP A 330 12.43 35.49 2.31
C ASP A 330 12.75 36.49 1.17
N MET A 331 13.82 36.21 0.39
CA MET A 331 14.16 37.02 -0.78
C MET A 331 13.09 36.88 -1.90
N LEU A 332 12.55 35.66 -2.10
CA LEU A 332 11.52 35.43 -3.10
C LEU A 332 10.20 36.13 -2.77
N SER A 333 9.86 36.24 -1.50
CA SER A 333 8.65 36.95 -1.04
C SER A 333 8.64 38.40 -1.46
N SER A 334 9.83 39.02 -1.60
CA SER A 334 9.99 40.41 -2.10
C SER A 334 9.77 40.54 -3.61
N ILE A 335 9.80 39.45 -4.37
CA ILE A 335 9.59 39.44 -5.83
C ILE A 335 8.08 39.38 -6.15
N THR A 336 7.30 38.73 -5.33
CA THR A 336 5.84 38.55 -5.55
C THR A 336 5.04 39.83 -5.27
N LEU A 337 5.65 40.86 -4.68
CA LEU A 337 5.01 42.14 -4.31
C LEU A 337 5.25 43.25 -5.32
N GLN A 338 5.96 43.00 -6.42
CA GLN A 338 6.13 43.90 -7.56
C GLN A 338 5.35 43.39 -8.79
#